data_2850f3f77766359c61622d3151d68160
#
_entry.id   2850f3f77766359c61622d3151d68160
#
_cell.length_a   1.000
_cell.length_b   1.000
_cell.length_c   1.000
_cell.angle_alpha   90.00
_cell.angle_beta   90.00
_cell.angle_gamma   90.00
#
_symmetry.space_group_name_H-M   'P 1'
#
loop_
_entity.id
_entity.type
_entity.pdbx_description
1 polymer ?
#
loop_
_entity_poly.entity_id
_entity_poly.type
_entity_poly.pdbx_seq_one_letter_code
_entity_poly.pdbx_strand_id
1 'polypeptide(L)'
;TVKDEEKNDTNPYVDPTVAALVEYFGLDETDIRDRLTGETTKESQYQVLAREVSMDAKKAFEAYVDEYADKKNKELDENEQAEKAYRANIRGVWFEESYHRTYPLNSLACDLIGFTYSGDTADWGIEGYYSSILNGVNGRQFGYYNEDADMEQTIIEAQPGKNVVTTIDVNIQKIIRTAIENYNERIHVQNGADESDTETNRQTKAAKNIGVVVMDPNNGEILGMDSSDWYDLNNPRDLTPFYSQEEIDAMNDNETMEALSAIWKNYCI
;
A
#
# COMPACT_ATOMS: atom_id res chain seq x y z
N THR A 1 -36.02 3.99 -3.96
CA THR A 1 -36.94 3.28 -3.03
C THR A 1 -38.11 2.78 -3.82
N VAL A 2 -38.29 1.48 -3.95
CA VAL A 2 -39.47 0.85 -4.54
C VAL A 2 -40.47 0.67 -3.40
N LYS A 3 -41.63 1.29 -3.53
CA LYS A 3 -42.73 1.06 -2.57
C LYS A 3 -43.41 -0.23 -2.98
N ASP A 4 -43.23 -1.29 -2.21
CA ASP A 4 -44.08 -2.46 -2.29
C ASP A 4 -45.44 -2.14 -1.61
N GLU A 5 -46.54 -2.64 -2.15
CA GLU A 5 -47.89 -2.35 -1.66
C GLU A 5 -48.14 -2.86 -0.22
N GLU A 6 -47.19 -3.57 0.39
CA GLU A 6 -47.24 -4.10 1.77
C GLU A 6 -46.26 -3.45 2.76
N LYS A 7 -45.95 -2.18 2.67
CA LYS A 7 -45.33 -1.42 3.77
C LYS A 7 -43.88 -1.66 4.16
N ASN A 8 -43.01 -2.12 3.30
CA ASN A 8 -41.59 -1.95 3.57
C ASN A 8 -40.92 -1.16 2.45
N ASP A 9 -40.38 -0.01 2.79
CA ASP A 9 -39.48 0.74 1.92
C ASP A 9 -38.19 -0.09 1.80
N THR A 10 -38.16 -1.10 0.94
CA THR A 10 -36.98 -1.91 0.66
C THR A 10 -36.20 -1.27 -0.48
N ASN A 11 -34.91 -1.07 -0.24
CA ASN A 11 -34.00 -0.64 -1.30
C ASN A 11 -33.45 -1.90 -2.00
N PRO A 12 -33.88 -2.21 -3.26
CA PRO A 12 -33.51 -3.44 -3.93
C PRO A 12 -32.02 -3.56 -4.26
N TYR A 13 -31.27 -2.46 -4.12
CA TYR A 13 -29.84 -2.42 -4.42
C TYR A 13 -28.94 -2.81 -3.23
N VAL A 14 -29.44 -2.76 -1.99
CA VAL A 14 -28.63 -2.98 -0.80
C VAL A 14 -28.14 -4.42 -0.70
N ASP A 15 -29.06 -5.39 -0.70
CA ASP A 15 -28.70 -6.80 -0.50
C ASP A 15 -27.77 -7.34 -1.57
N PRO A 16 -28.01 -7.16 -2.88
CA PRO A 16 -27.09 -7.62 -3.92
C PRO A 16 -25.71 -6.94 -3.83
N THR A 17 -25.69 -5.65 -3.55
CA THR A 17 -24.43 -4.90 -3.46
C THR A 17 -23.61 -5.33 -2.24
N VAL A 18 -24.26 -5.46 -1.08
CA VAL A 18 -23.57 -5.93 0.15
C VAL A 18 -23.02 -7.32 -0.02
N ALA A 19 -23.83 -8.27 -0.55
CA ALA A 19 -23.40 -9.65 -0.77
C ALA A 19 -22.15 -9.70 -1.68
N ALA A 20 -22.17 -8.98 -2.79
CA ALA A 20 -21.04 -8.93 -3.70
C ALA A 20 -19.78 -8.29 -3.06
N LEU A 21 -19.94 -7.23 -2.28
CA LEU A 21 -18.81 -6.59 -1.58
C LEU A 21 -18.17 -7.51 -0.52
N VAL A 22 -18.99 -8.26 0.21
CA VAL A 22 -18.51 -9.27 1.17
C VAL A 22 -17.76 -10.39 0.46
N GLU A 23 -18.34 -10.93 -0.63
CA GLU A 23 -17.79 -12.08 -1.36
C GLU A 23 -16.44 -11.75 -2.02
N TYR A 24 -16.35 -10.62 -2.72
CA TYR A 24 -15.17 -10.29 -3.55
C TYR A 24 -14.09 -9.52 -2.80
N PHE A 25 -14.43 -8.81 -1.73
CA PHE A 25 -13.47 -7.96 -0.99
C PHE A 25 -13.32 -8.33 0.48
N GLY A 26 -14.09 -9.33 0.97
CA GLY A 26 -14.00 -9.78 2.36
C GLY A 26 -14.38 -8.72 3.39
N LEU A 27 -15.23 -7.77 3.01
CA LEU A 27 -15.65 -6.69 3.88
C LEU A 27 -16.68 -7.17 4.92
N ASP A 28 -16.74 -6.50 6.06
CA ASP A 28 -17.75 -6.81 7.07
C ASP A 28 -19.15 -6.37 6.65
N GLU A 29 -20.09 -7.31 6.64
CA GLU A 29 -21.46 -7.08 6.20
C GLU A 29 -22.16 -5.99 7.03
N THR A 30 -21.94 -6.01 8.34
CA THR A 30 -22.61 -5.07 9.27
C THR A 30 -22.11 -3.64 9.03
N ASP A 31 -20.79 -3.47 8.90
CA ASP A 31 -20.19 -2.16 8.61
C ASP A 31 -20.69 -1.58 7.27
N ILE A 32 -20.77 -2.42 6.23
CA ILE A 32 -21.28 -1.96 4.92
C ILE A 32 -22.76 -1.56 5.02
N ARG A 33 -23.58 -2.39 5.68
CA ARG A 33 -25.01 -2.08 5.85
C ARG A 33 -25.21 -0.79 6.62
N ASP A 34 -24.48 -0.59 7.71
CA ASP A 34 -24.53 0.63 8.52
C ASP A 34 -24.12 1.88 7.70
N ARG A 35 -23.14 1.75 6.82
CA ARG A 35 -22.72 2.84 5.92
C ARG A 35 -23.77 3.16 4.84
N LEU A 36 -24.43 2.14 4.30
CA LEU A 36 -25.42 2.31 3.23
C LEU A 36 -26.80 2.77 3.74
N THR A 37 -27.18 2.38 4.96
CA THR A 37 -28.54 2.58 5.49
C THR A 37 -28.60 3.48 6.72
N GLY A 38 -27.46 3.76 7.36
CA GLY A 38 -27.36 4.57 8.58
C GLY A 38 -27.93 5.99 8.37
N GLU A 39 -28.59 6.53 9.38
CA GLU A 39 -29.25 7.85 9.28
C GLU A 39 -28.31 9.00 8.91
N THR A 40 -27.03 8.91 9.32
CA THR A 40 -26.02 9.94 9.06
C THR A 40 -25.26 9.72 7.75
N THR A 41 -25.28 8.52 7.20
CA THR A 41 -24.44 8.10 6.06
C THR A 41 -25.25 7.84 4.79
N LYS A 42 -26.53 7.51 4.90
CA LYS A 42 -27.42 7.18 3.76
C LYS A 42 -27.56 8.28 2.70
N GLU A 43 -27.30 9.52 3.06
CA GLU A 43 -27.34 10.66 2.14
C GLU A 43 -25.94 11.03 1.60
N SER A 44 -24.91 10.36 2.06
CA SER A 44 -23.55 10.58 1.57
C SER A 44 -23.42 10.06 0.13
N GLN A 45 -22.94 10.90 -0.76
CA GLN A 45 -22.67 10.54 -2.16
C GLN A 45 -21.36 9.80 -2.34
N TYR A 46 -20.49 9.78 -1.32
CA TYR A 46 -19.16 9.17 -1.36
C TYR A 46 -18.84 8.52 -0.03
N GLN A 47 -18.51 7.23 -0.08
CA GLN A 47 -18.07 6.43 1.06
C GLN A 47 -16.90 5.56 0.65
N VAL A 48 -15.76 5.68 1.32
CA VAL A 48 -14.62 4.77 1.11
C VAL A 48 -14.88 3.50 1.90
N LEU A 49 -15.17 2.38 1.21
CA LEU A 49 -15.44 1.09 1.83
C LEU A 49 -14.16 0.29 2.08
N ALA A 50 -13.22 0.32 1.14
CA ALA A 50 -11.92 -0.35 1.25
C ALA A 50 -10.81 0.48 0.61
N ARG A 51 -9.57 0.21 1.02
CA ARG A 51 -8.35 0.74 0.41
C ARG A 51 -7.49 -0.42 -0.05
N GLU A 52 -6.65 -0.19 -1.05
CA GLU A 52 -5.65 -1.16 -1.52
C GLU A 52 -6.26 -2.50 -2.01
N VAL A 53 -7.43 -2.41 -2.65
CA VAL A 53 -8.07 -3.56 -3.29
C VAL A 53 -7.22 -4.04 -4.46
N SER A 54 -6.95 -5.36 -4.54
CA SER A 54 -6.15 -5.91 -5.63
C SER A 54 -6.86 -5.78 -6.98
N MET A 55 -6.07 -5.59 -8.05
CA MET A 55 -6.60 -5.55 -9.42
C MET A 55 -7.31 -6.85 -9.82
N ASP A 56 -6.92 -7.98 -9.24
CA ASP A 56 -7.55 -9.27 -9.53
C ASP A 56 -8.92 -9.37 -8.85
N ALA A 57 -9.07 -8.89 -7.62
CA ALA A 57 -10.36 -8.83 -6.94
C ALA A 57 -11.33 -7.87 -7.66
N LYS A 58 -10.83 -6.70 -8.09
CA LYS A 58 -11.62 -5.77 -8.92
C LYS A 58 -12.12 -6.44 -10.20
N LYS A 59 -11.22 -7.08 -10.97
CA LYS A 59 -11.59 -7.77 -12.21
C LYS A 59 -12.59 -8.90 -11.99
N ALA A 60 -12.44 -9.68 -10.91
CA ALA A 60 -13.36 -10.74 -10.56
C ALA A 60 -14.77 -10.19 -10.25
N PHE A 61 -14.83 -9.09 -9.48
CA PHE A 61 -16.08 -8.41 -9.18
C PHE A 61 -16.75 -7.84 -10.45
N GLU A 62 -16.01 -7.12 -11.29
CA GLU A 62 -16.53 -6.57 -12.55
C GLU A 62 -17.03 -7.70 -13.48
N ALA A 63 -16.27 -8.79 -13.62
CA ALA A 63 -16.69 -9.94 -14.41
C ALA A 63 -17.97 -10.59 -13.87
N TYR A 64 -18.13 -10.66 -12.54
CA TYR A 64 -19.37 -11.16 -11.92
C TYR A 64 -20.55 -10.25 -12.22
N VAL A 65 -20.40 -8.96 -12.09
CA VAL A 65 -21.48 -7.98 -12.36
C VAL A 65 -21.91 -8.05 -13.83
N ASP A 66 -20.94 -8.16 -14.75
CA ASP A 66 -21.17 -8.02 -16.18
C ASP A 66 -21.50 -9.36 -16.89
N GLU A 67 -21.37 -10.52 -16.21
CA GLU A 67 -21.51 -11.85 -16.83
C GLU A 67 -22.78 -12.04 -17.69
N TYR A 68 -23.87 -11.46 -17.25
CA TYR A 68 -25.15 -11.54 -17.95
C TYR A 68 -25.62 -10.22 -18.57
N ALA A 69 -24.85 -9.14 -18.45
CA ALA A 69 -25.30 -7.80 -18.85
C ALA A 69 -25.74 -7.73 -20.32
N ASP A 70 -24.94 -8.31 -21.22
CA ASP A 70 -25.17 -8.27 -22.67
C ASP A 70 -26.05 -9.42 -23.20
N LYS A 71 -26.32 -10.45 -22.38
CA LYS A 71 -27.11 -11.59 -22.80
C LYS A 71 -28.61 -11.25 -22.89
N LYS A 72 -29.28 -11.69 -23.94
CA LYS A 72 -30.73 -11.51 -24.07
C LYS A 72 -31.48 -12.52 -23.22
N ASN A 73 -32.57 -12.14 -22.55
CA ASN A 73 -33.33 -13.02 -21.67
C ASN A 73 -33.78 -14.33 -22.34
N LYS A 74 -34.08 -14.30 -23.65
CA LYS A 74 -34.46 -15.50 -24.43
C LYS A 74 -33.32 -16.51 -24.63
N GLU A 75 -32.10 -16.13 -24.32
CA GLU A 75 -30.88 -16.96 -24.42
C GLU A 75 -30.51 -17.59 -23.07
N LEU A 76 -31.22 -17.20 -22.00
CA LEU A 76 -30.99 -17.57 -20.62
C LEU A 76 -32.14 -18.45 -20.12
N ASP A 77 -31.83 -19.43 -19.25
CA ASP A 77 -32.83 -20.16 -18.49
C ASP A 77 -33.47 -19.30 -17.39
N GLU A 78 -34.46 -19.82 -16.67
CA GLU A 78 -35.17 -19.09 -15.62
C GLU A 78 -34.27 -18.69 -14.45
N ASN A 79 -33.29 -19.53 -14.08
CA ASN A 79 -32.34 -19.24 -13.00
C ASN A 79 -31.34 -18.16 -13.42
N GLU A 80 -30.83 -18.27 -14.65
CA GLU A 80 -29.92 -17.27 -15.21
C GLU A 80 -30.60 -15.91 -15.39
N GLN A 81 -31.89 -15.86 -15.72
CA GLN A 81 -32.67 -14.61 -15.79
C GLN A 81 -32.84 -13.99 -14.39
N ALA A 82 -33.12 -14.81 -13.37
CA ALA A 82 -33.21 -14.37 -11.99
C ALA A 82 -31.87 -13.81 -11.51
N GLU A 83 -30.77 -14.51 -11.80
CA GLU A 83 -29.42 -14.10 -11.45
C GLU A 83 -29.03 -12.79 -12.17
N LYS A 84 -29.34 -12.67 -13.46
CA LYS A 84 -29.14 -11.42 -14.19
C LYS A 84 -29.88 -10.24 -13.54
N ALA A 85 -31.14 -10.44 -13.15
CA ALA A 85 -31.94 -9.41 -12.48
C ALA A 85 -31.38 -9.04 -11.11
N TYR A 86 -30.85 -10.03 -10.37
CA TYR A 86 -30.21 -9.81 -9.08
C TYR A 86 -28.92 -8.98 -9.22
N ARG A 87 -28.02 -9.40 -10.14
CA ARG A 87 -26.74 -8.69 -10.36
C ARG A 87 -26.92 -7.30 -10.96
N ALA A 88 -27.96 -7.06 -11.75
CA ALA A 88 -28.29 -5.73 -12.27
C ALA A 88 -28.63 -4.71 -11.16
N ASN A 89 -28.90 -5.20 -9.95
CA ASN A 89 -29.13 -4.37 -8.77
C ASN A 89 -27.85 -4.05 -7.99
N ILE A 90 -26.68 -4.63 -8.35
CA ILE A 90 -25.38 -4.24 -7.80
C ILE A 90 -25.03 -2.87 -8.40
N ARG A 91 -25.08 -1.82 -7.59
CA ARG A 91 -24.92 -0.44 -8.07
C ARG A 91 -24.22 0.44 -7.05
N GLY A 92 -23.66 1.55 -7.53
CA GLY A 92 -23.03 2.57 -6.69
C GLY A 92 -21.65 2.18 -6.20
N VAL A 93 -21.02 1.14 -6.77
CA VAL A 93 -19.64 0.74 -6.51
C VAL A 93 -18.76 1.24 -7.64
N TRP A 94 -17.68 1.92 -7.30
CA TRP A 94 -16.67 2.33 -8.27
C TRP A 94 -15.30 2.25 -7.63
N PHE A 95 -14.27 2.25 -8.47
CA PHE A 95 -12.89 2.08 -8.07
C PHE A 95 -12.09 3.30 -8.50
N GLU A 96 -11.23 3.75 -7.61
CA GLU A 96 -10.21 4.75 -7.90
C GLU A 96 -8.87 4.05 -7.93
N GLU A 97 -8.11 4.24 -8.98
CA GLU A 97 -6.77 3.66 -9.11
C GLU A 97 -5.77 4.45 -8.27
N SER A 98 -5.02 3.74 -7.47
CA SER A 98 -3.88 4.29 -6.74
C SER A 98 -2.63 3.44 -7.01
N TYR A 99 -1.49 4.08 -7.00
CA TYR A 99 -0.20 3.42 -7.17
C TYR A 99 0.57 3.49 -5.86
N HIS A 100 1.20 2.40 -5.50
CA HIS A 100 2.15 2.39 -4.39
C HIS A 100 3.45 1.72 -4.83
N ARG A 101 4.54 2.11 -4.17
CA ARG A 101 5.84 1.48 -4.40
C ARG A 101 5.85 0.09 -3.81
N THR A 102 6.51 -0.83 -4.51
CA THR A 102 6.85 -2.16 -4.00
C THR A 102 8.36 -2.32 -4.05
N TYR A 103 8.94 -2.77 -2.96
CA TYR A 103 10.38 -2.98 -2.81
C TYR A 103 10.67 -4.49 -2.74
N PRO A 104 11.01 -5.13 -3.88
CA PRO A 104 11.12 -6.60 -3.96
C PRO A 104 12.23 -7.20 -3.10
N LEU A 105 13.21 -6.40 -2.69
CA LEU A 105 14.32 -6.82 -1.84
C LEU A 105 14.16 -6.38 -0.37
N ASN A 106 12.95 -5.96 -0.01
CA ASN A 106 12.54 -5.57 1.34
C ASN A 106 13.50 -4.55 1.97
N SER A 107 14.41 -5.00 2.83
CA SER A 107 15.32 -4.14 3.58
C SER A 107 16.70 -3.94 2.93
N LEU A 108 16.97 -4.53 1.76
CA LEU A 108 18.30 -4.40 1.14
C LEU A 108 18.53 -2.98 0.64
N ALA A 109 19.59 -2.33 1.10
CA ALA A 109 19.92 -0.93 0.81
C ALA A 109 18.81 0.06 1.23
N CYS A 110 18.08 -0.22 2.32
CA CYS A 110 16.93 0.57 2.75
C CYS A 110 17.29 2.06 2.97
N ASP A 111 18.41 2.33 3.62
CA ASP A 111 18.89 3.70 3.90
C ASP A 111 19.26 4.48 2.64
N LEU A 112 19.67 3.78 1.58
CA LEU A 112 20.03 4.39 0.31
C LEU A 112 18.81 4.62 -0.57
N ILE A 113 17.93 3.63 -0.65
CA ILE A 113 16.74 3.68 -1.51
C ILE A 113 15.71 4.65 -0.93
N GLY A 114 15.43 4.55 0.37
CA GLY A 114 14.33 5.27 0.99
C GLY A 114 12.97 4.70 0.60
N PHE A 115 11.90 5.36 1.04
CA PHE A 115 10.54 4.86 0.83
C PHE A 115 9.55 6.00 0.56
N THR A 116 8.41 5.65 -0.03
CA THR A 116 7.24 6.52 -0.17
C THR A 116 6.25 6.26 0.97
N TYR A 117 5.61 7.30 1.51
CA TYR A 117 4.71 7.17 2.67
C TYR A 117 3.29 7.69 2.41
N SER A 118 3.07 8.37 1.31
CA SER A 118 1.74 8.85 0.93
C SER A 118 1.64 8.90 -0.59
N GLY A 119 1.37 7.74 -1.18
CA GLY A 119 1.30 7.59 -2.63
C GLY A 119 2.67 7.81 -3.28
N ASP A 120 2.93 9.04 -3.71
CA ASP A 120 4.15 9.45 -4.41
C ASP A 120 5.09 10.34 -3.57
N THR A 121 4.74 10.61 -2.32
CA THR A 121 5.56 11.47 -1.44
C THR A 121 6.67 10.66 -0.77
N ALA A 122 7.90 11.16 -0.86
CA ALA A 122 9.08 10.59 -0.22
C ALA A 122 10.06 11.70 0.18
N ASP A 123 10.71 11.55 1.34
CA ASP A 123 11.67 12.53 1.86
C ASP A 123 13.08 11.95 2.02
N TRP A 124 13.24 10.63 1.96
CA TRP A 124 14.48 9.93 2.25
C TRP A 124 15.05 9.22 1.03
N GLY A 125 16.38 9.08 1.00
CA GLY A 125 17.11 8.29 0.03
C GLY A 125 16.92 8.73 -1.43
N ILE A 126 17.04 7.77 -2.33
CA ILE A 126 16.84 7.95 -3.77
C ILE A 126 15.39 8.33 -4.09
N GLU A 127 14.43 7.70 -3.41
CA GLU A 127 13.01 7.99 -3.57
C GLU A 127 12.71 9.47 -3.27
N GLY A 128 13.26 10.01 -2.18
CA GLY A 128 13.09 11.42 -1.83
C GLY A 128 13.80 12.35 -2.82
N TYR A 129 15.09 12.11 -3.07
CA TYR A 129 15.90 12.99 -3.91
C TYR A 129 15.41 13.06 -5.36
N TYR A 130 14.98 11.92 -5.92
CA TYR A 130 14.48 11.83 -7.30
C TYR A 130 12.95 11.78 -7.40
N SER A 131 12.21 12.12 -6.36
CA SER A 131 10.74 12.05 -6.35
C SER A 131 10.10 12.76 -7.54
N SER A 132 10.59 13.94 -7.91
CA SER A 132 10.10 14.70 -9.08
C SER A 132 10.34 14.03 -10.44
N ILE A 133 11.27 13.07 -10.49
CA ILE A 133 11.60 12.30 -11.71
C ILE A 133 10.89 10.95 -11.69
N LEU A 134 10.85 10.31 -10.52
CA LEU A 134 10.23 8.99 -10.31
C LEU A 134 8.71 9.07 -10.38
N ASN A 135 8.13 10.14 -9.86
CA ASN A 135 6.70 10.36 -9.89
C ASN A 135 6.27 10.86 -11.27
N GLY A 136 5.12 10.37 -11.73
CA GLY A 136 4.50 10.86 -12.92
C GLY A 136 3.70 12.16 -12.70
N VAL A 137 2.93 12.53 -13.67
CA VAL A 137 1.93 13.59 -13.57
C VAL A 137 0.56 12.95 -13.66
N ASN A 138 -0.27 13.15 -12.64
CA ASN A 138 -1.62 12.61 -12.62
C ASN A 138 -2.45 13.15 -13.78
N GLY A 139 -3.19 12.27 -14.43
CA GLY A 139 -4.19 12.64 -15.40
C GLY A 139 -5.33 13.44 -14.78
N ARG A 140 -6.12 14.09 -15.61
CA ARG A 140 -7.28 14.86 -15.18
C ARG A 140 -8.45 14.59 -16.10
N GLN A 141 -9.63 14.42 -15.54
CA GLN A 141 -10.87 14.29 -16.29
C GLN A 141 -11.81 15.42 -15.86
N PHE A 142 -12.30 16.15 -16.85
CA PHE A 142 -13.28 17.23 -16.66
C PHE A 142 -14.54 16.86 -17.41
N GLY A 143 -15.69 17.00 -16.75
CA GLY A 143 -16.99 16.89 -17.40
C GLY A 143 -17.76 18.20 -17.27
N TYR A 144 -18.42 18.61 -18.32
CA TYR A 144 -19.39 19.72 -18.29
C TYR A 144 -20.60 19.37 -19.18
N TYR A 145 -21.72 19.91 -18.83
CA TYR A 145 -22.91 19.81 -19.68
C TYR A 145 -22.87 20.92 -20.72
N ASN A 146 -23.03 20.56 -22.00
CA ASN A 146 -23.17 21.51 -23.07
C ASN A 146 -24.60 22.11 -23.10
N GLU A 147 -24.86 23.00 -24.07
CA GLU A 147 -26.17 23.67 -24.20
C GLU A 147 -27.33 22.71 -24.48
N ASP A 148 -27.04 21.53 -25.04
CA ASP A 148 -27.98 20.45 -25.33
C ASP A 148 -28.15 19.46 -24.17
N ALA A 149 -27.57 19.75 -23.00
CA ALA A 149 -27.52 18.90 -21.81
C ALA A 149 -26.79 17.56 -21.99
N ASP A 150 -25.96 17.43 -23.03
CA ASP A 150 -25.03 16.29 -23.21
C ASP A 150 -23.77 16.53 -22.39
N MET A 151 -23.24 15.45 -21.78
CA MET A 151 -22.02 15.50 -21.00
C MET A 151 -20.81 15.41 -21.93
N GLU A 152 -20.09 16.52 -22.10
CA GLU A 152 -18.79 16.52 -22.75
C GLU A 152 -17.68 16.26 -21.73
N GLN A 153 -16.75 15.39 -22.08
CA GLN A 153 -15.61 15.02 -21.23
C GLN A 153 -14.31 15.37 -21.93
N THR A 154 -13.44 16.03 -21.19
CA THR A 154 -12.03 16.22 -21.59
C THR A 154 -11.14 15.38 -20.69
N ILE A 155 -10.37 14.48 -21.26
CA ILE A 155 -9.43 13.62 -20.55
C ILE A 155 -8.03 14.10 -20.89
N ILE A 156 -7.24 14.42 -19.86
CA ILE A 156 -5.80 14.61 -19.93
C ILE A 156 -5.18 13.34 -19.35
N GLU A 157 -4.49 12.58 -20.18
CA GLU A 157 -3.89 11.31 -19.76
C GLU A 157 -2.77 11.52 -18.72
N ALA A 158 -2.62 10.57 -17.79
CA ALA A 158 -1.52 10.53 -16.86
C ALA A 158 -0.19 10.32 -17.62
N GLN A 159 0.86 10.97 -17.15
CA GLN A 159 2.22 10.78 -17.67
C GLN A 159 3.02 9.94 -16.66
N PRO A 160 3.58 8.79 -17.05
CA PRO A 160 4.38 7.97 -16.16
C PRO A 160 5.68 8.68 -15.76
N GLY A 161 6.17 8.40 -14.57
CA GLY A 161 7.49 8.80 -14.11
C GLY A 161 8.60 8.10 -14.89
N LYS A 162 9.84 8.51 -14.64
CA LYS A 162 11.03 7.95 -15.28
C LYS A 162 11.71 6.95 -14.34
N ASN A 163 12.52 6.07 -14.91
CA ASN A 163 13.36 5.16 -14.17
C ASN A 163 14.68 5.84 -13.76
N VAL A 164 15.15 5.52 -12.55
CA VAL A 164 16.49 5.87 -12.08
C VAL A 164 17.33 4.60 -12.04
N VAL A 165 18.47 4.61 -12.73
CA VAL A 165 19.43 3.51 -12.73
C VAL A 165 20.60 3.91 -11.85
N THR A 166 20.92 3.08 -10.87
CA THR A 166 22.02 3.30 -9.92
C THR A 166 23.22 2.45 -10.27
N THR A 167 24.39 2.79 -9.72
CA THR A 167 25.63 2.00 -9.83
C THR A 167 25.72 0.89 -8.78
N ILE A 168 24.71 0.77 -7.92
CA ILE A 168 24.69 -0.21 -6.83
C ILE A 168 24.60 -1.64 -7.39
N ASP A 169 25.55 -2.47 -7.01
CA ASP A 169 25.55 -3.90 -7.31
C ASP A 169 24.89 -4.66 -6.16
N VAL A 170 23.82 -5.40 -6.47
CA VAL A 170 23.04 -6.18 -5.49
C VAL A 170 23.89 -7.23 -4.78
N ASN A 171 24.89 -7.82 -5.46
CA ASN A 171 25.75 -8.83 -4.84
C ASN A 171 26.73 -8.18 -3.86
N ILE A 172 27.32 -7.05 -4.23
CA ILE A 172 28.18 -6.27 -3.32
C ILE A 172 27.37 -5.82 -2.11
N GLN A 173 26.13 -5.32 -2.32
CA GLN A 173 25.24 -4.92 -1.24
C GLN A 173 24.96 -6.08 -0.26
N LYS A 174 24.67 -7.28 -0.76
CA LYS A 174 24.51 -8.49 0.06
C LYS A 174 25.77 -8.87 0.83
N ILE A 175 26.94 -8.73 0.20
CA ILE A 175 28.24 -9.01 0.87
C ILE A 175 28.45 -8.01 2.01
N ILE A 176 28.17 -6.73 1.80
CA ILE A 176 28.28 -5.71 2.85
C ILE A 176 27.36 -6.06 4.02
N ARG A 177 26.11 -6.41 3.76
CA ARG A 177 25.14 -6.81 4.80
C ARG A 177 25.66 -7.99 5.62
N THR A 178 26.06 -9.06 4.95
CA THR A 178 26.61 -10.23 5.63
C THR A 178 27.87 -9.89 6.44
N ALA A 179 28.70 -8.97 5.96
CA ALA A 179 29.88 -8.53 6.71
C ALA A 179 29.51 -7.76 7.98
N ILE A 180 28.48 -6.90 7.92
CA ILE A 180 27.95 -6.16 9.08
C ILE A 180 27.34 -7.15 10.10
N GLU A 181 26.51 -8.09 9.64
CA GLU A 181 25.91 -9.13 10.48
C GLU A 181 26.98 -9.95 11.22
N ASN A 182 27.97 -10.46 10.50
CA ASN A 182 29.07 -11.21 11.09
C ASN A 182 29.92 -10.40 12.07
N TYR A 183 30.09 -9.11 11.80
CA TYR A 183 30.80 -8.20 12.70
C TYR A 183 30.01 -7.99 13.99
N ASN A 184 28.71 -7.71 13.87
CA ASN A 184 27.80 -7.50 15.01
C ASN A 184 27.75 -8.75 15.88
N GLU A 185 27.58 -9.95 15.30
CA GLU A 185 27.56 -11.20 16.05
C GLU A 185 28.89 -11.41 16.84
N ARG A 186 30.02 -11.13 16.21
CA ARG A 186 31.30 -11.20 16.90
C ARG A 186 31.42 -10.22 18.07
N ILE A 187 30.90 -8.99 17.91
CA ILE A 187 30.91 -8.01 18.99
C ILE A 187 29.92 -8.37 20.09
N HIS A 188 28.78 -8.93 19.76
CA HIS A 188 27.80 -9.46 20.74
C HIS A 188 28.44 -10.48 21.65
N VAL A 189 29.15 -11.48 21.09
CA VAL A 189 29.85 -12.51 21.85
C VAL A 189 30.95 -11.90 22.72
N GLN A 190 31.74 -10.94 22.19
CA GLN A 190 32.75 -10.23 22.96
C GLN A 190 32.19 -9.44 24.12
N ASN A 191 31.00 -8.89 23.97
CA ASN A 191 30.29 -8.09 24.99
C ASN A 191 29.46 -8.98 25.97
N GLY A 192 29.59 -10.31 25.87
CA GLY A 192 28.95 -11.26 26.77
C GLY A 192 27.51 -11.58 26.42
N ALA A 193 27.14 -11.44 25.14
CA ALA A 193 25.89 -11.99 24.65
C ALA A 193 25.95 -13.50 24.53
N ASP A 194 24.87 -14.22 24.82
CA ASP A 194 24.72 -15.65 24.64
C ASP A 194 23.41 -15.99 23.92
N GLU A 195 23.21 -17.30 23.65
CA GLU A 195 22.01 -17.78 22.95
C GLU A 195 20.68 -17.51 23.68
N SER A 196 20.74 -17.18 24.97
CA SER A 196 19.55 -16.87 25.78
C SER A 196 19.16 -15.39 25.73
N ASP A 197 20.00 -14.51 25.14
CA ASP A 197 19.70 -13.10 25.01
C ASP A 197 18.52 -12.88 24.05
N THR A 198 17.62 -12.02 24.43
CA THR A 198 16.56 -11.52 23.53
C THR A 198 17.14 -10.65 22.44
N GLU A 199 16.42 -10.48 21.33
CA GLU A 199 16.87 -9.62 20.21
C GLU A 199 17.21 -8.19 20.68
N THR A 200 16.40 -7.62 21.55
CA THR A 200 16.63 -6.31 22.17
C THR A 200 17.97 -6.28 22.96
N ASN A 201 18.26 -7.32 23.74
CA ASN A 201 19.52 -7.42 24.47
C ASN A 201 20.71 -7.60 23.54
N ARG A 202 20.56 -8.30 22.43
CA ARG A 202 21.57 -8.45 21.41
C ARG A 202 21.93 -7.11 20.77
N GLN A 203 20.95 -6.29 20.40
CA GLN A 203 21.15 -4.97 19.84
C GLN A 203 21.93 -4.04 20.79
N THR A 204 21.63 -4.06 22.10
CA THR A 204 22.36 -3.25 23.08
C THR A 204 23.81 -3.66 23.27
N LYS A 205 24.16 -4.90 22.92
CA LYS A 205 25.52 -5.44 22.99
C LYS A 205 26.29 -5.36 21.67
N ALA A 206 25.63 -4.91 20.59
CA ALA A 206 26.21 -4.71 19.26
C ALA A 206 27.07 -3.44 19.15
N ALA A 207 27.66 -3.25 18.01
CA ALA A 207 28.19 -1.93 17.65
C ALA A 207 27.01 -0.94 17.52
N LYS A 208 27.18 0.24 18.08
CA LYS A 208 26.10 1.24 18.08
C LYS A 208 25.65 1.64 16.68
N ASN A 209 26.61 1.84 15.78
CA ASN A 209 26.34 2.15 14.37
C ASN A 209 27.48 1.59 13.53
N ILE A 210 27.15 1.02 12.37
CA ILE A 210 28.10 0.58 11.37
C ILE A 210 27.65 1.15 10.03
N GLY A 211 28.58 1.76 9.32
CA GLY A 211 28.37 2.19 7.94
C GLY A 211 29.49 1.67 7.05
N VAL A 212 29.16 1.14 5.89
CA VAL A 212 30.08 0.61 4.89
C VAL A 212 29.78 1.20 3.54
N VAL A 213 30.80 1.75 2.88
CA VAL A 213 30.73 2.26 1.51
C VAL A 213 31.78 1.55 0.67
N VAL A 214 31.38 0.99 -0.46
CA VAL A 214 32.27 0.39 -1.45
C VAL A 214 32.21 1.25 -2.71
N MET A 215 33.37 1.76 -3.13
CA MET A 215 33.50 2.68 -4.26
C MET A 215 34.59 2.21 -5.21
N ASP A 216 34.37 2.34 -6.52
CA ASP A 216 35.45 2.19 -7.52
C ASP A 216 36.29 3.49 -7.54
N PRO A 217 37.59 3.41 -7.18
CA PRO A 217 38.45 4.58 -7.11
C PRO A 217 38.80 5.15 -8.50
N ASN A 218 38.57 4.41 -9.60
CA ASN A 218 38.94 4.87 -10.95
C ASN A 218 37.90 5.83 -11.53
N ASN A 219 36.62 5.64 -11.21
CA ASN A 219 35.51 6.41 -11.77
C ASN A 219 34.64 7.09 -10.72
N GLY A 220 34.80 6.73 -9.43
CA GLY A 220 34.05 7.28 -8.32
C GLY A 220 32.64 6.67 -8.15
N GLU A 221 32.31 5.60 -8.85
CA GLU A 221 31.03 4.91 -8.71
C GLU A 221 30.90 4.25 -7.33
N ILE A 222 29.78 4.48 -6.65
CA ILE A 222 29.43 3.76 -5.43
C ILE A 222 28.76 2.45 -5.84
N LEU A 223 29.44 1.34 -5.53
CA LEU A 223 28.98 -0.01 -5.87
C LEU A 223 28.13 -0.65 -4.78
N GLY A 224 28.26 -0.17 -3.54
CA GLY A 224 27.45 -0.59 -2.42
C GLY A 224 27.56 0.38 -1.25
N MET A 225 26.46 0.54 -0.53
CA MET A 225 26.38 1.38 0.67
C MET A 225 25.30 0.78 1.57
N ASP A 226 25.67 0.44 2.80
CA ASP A 226 24.72 -0.07 3.79
C ASP A 226 25.15 0.36 5.19
N SER A 227 24.18 0.49 6.07
CA SER A 227 24.43 0.76 7.48
C SER A 227 23.67 -0.22 8.37
N SER A 228 23.91 -0.22 9.67
CA SER A 228 23.11 -1.02 10.61
C SER A 228 21.72 -0.43 10.83
N ASP A 229 20.82 -1.23 11.42
CA ASP A 229 19.43 -0.94 11.68
C ASP A 229 18.55 -0.96 10.41
N TRP A 230 18.45 -2.15 9.82
CA TRP A 230 17.69 -2.36 8.58
C TRP A 230 16.19 -2.48 8.83
N TYR A 231 15.42 -1.64 8.18
CA TYR A 231 13.97 -1.67 8.17
C TYR A 231 13.41 -2.19 6.83
N ASP A 232 12.19 -2.72 6.85
CA ASP A 232 11.51 -3.14 5.63
C ASP A 232 10.94 -1.91 4.89
N LEU A 233 11.38 -1.68 3.67
CA LEU A 233 10.91 -0.59 2.81
C LEU A 233 9.41 -0.69 2.47
N ASN A 234 8.82 -1.89 2.52
CA ASN A 234 7.39 -2.08 2.32
C ASN A 234 6.59 -1.79 3.60
N ASN A 235 7.22 -1.83 4.78
CA ASN A 235 6.63 -1.47 6.07
C ASN A 235 7.59 -0.62 6.92
N PRO A 236 7.97 0.57 6.47
CA PRO A 236 9.07 1.34 7.05
C PRO A 236 8.77 1.92 8.44
N ARG A 237 7.53 1.80 8.91
CA ARG A 237 7.11 2.26 10.24
C ARG A 237 6.99 1.15 11.28
N ASP A 238 7.38 -0.06 10.92
CA ASP A 238 7.38 -1.18 11.83
C ASP A 238 8.56 -1.07 12.81
N LEU A 239 8.24 -0.84 14.07
CA LEU A 239 9.21 -0.76 15.15
C LEU A 239 9.45 -2.12 15.84
N THR A 240 8.66 -3.14 15.51
CA THR A 240 8.73 -4.45 16.18
C THR A 240 10.05 -5.18 16.06
N PRO A 241 10.88 -4.99 14.99
CA PRO A 241 12.21 -5.55 14.93
C PRO A 241 13.21 -4.92 15.91
N PHE A 242 12.91 -3.72 16.45
CA PHE A 242 13.85 -2.91 17.24
C PHE A 242 13.40 -2.72 18.68
N TYR A 243 12.11 -2.78 18.96
CA TYR A 243 11.50 -2.53 20.26
C TYR A 243 10.50 -3.62 20.60
N SER A 244 10.37 -3.92 21.89
CA SER A 244 9.30 -4.79 22.38
C SER A 244 7.93 -4.12 22.25
N GLN A 245 6.85 -4.93 22.21
CA GLN A 245 5.49 -4.39 22.12
C GLN A 245 5.16 -3.48 23.30
N GLU A 246 5.67 -3.80 24.50
CA GLU A 246 5.48 -2.97 25.70
C GLU A 246 6.13 -1.60 25.57
N GLU A 247 7.32 -1.53 24.99
CA GLU A 247 8.01 -0.25 24.71
C GLU A 247 7.27 0.56 23.66
N ILE A 248 6.81 -0.07 22.57
CA ILE A 248 6.05 0.57 21.49
C ILE A 248 4.74 1.15 22.06
N ASP A 249 4.01 0.39 22.84
CA ASP A 249 2.73 0.80 23.44
C ASP A 249 2.90 1.95 24.48
N ALA A 250 4.08 2.07 25.06
CA ALA A 250 4.42 3.14 26.00
C ALA A 250 4.87 4.45 25.33
N MET A 251 5.26 4.41 24.06
CA MET A 251 5.73 5.58 23.32
C MET A 251 4.59 6.55 23.03
N ASN A 252 4.84 7.83 23.21
CA ASN A 252 4.00 8.88 22.65
C ASN A 252 4.38 9.17 21.19
N ASP A 253 3.59 9.98 20.48
CA ASP A 253 3.79 10.29 19.07
C ASP A 253 5.18 10.87 18.77
N ASN A 254 5.74 11.69 19.66
CA ASN A 254 7.08 12.28 19.48
C ASN A 254 8.17 11.22 19.64
N GLU A 255 8.08 10.38 20.66
CA GLU A 255 9.02 9.31 20.92
C GLU A 255 8.99 8.27 19.77
N THR A 256 7.80 7.95 19.26
CA THR A 256 7.64 7.11 18.07
C THR A 256 8.34 7.71 16.85
N MET A 257 8.17 9.02 16.61
CA MET A 257 8.83 9.68 15.48
C MET A 257 10.35 9.80 15.66
N GLU A 258 10.84 9.97 16.88
CA GLU A 258 12.28 9.94 17.18
C GLU A 258 12.87 8.55 16.92
N ALA A 259 12.21 7.50 17.38
CA ALA A 259 12.61 6.11 17.14
C ALA A 259 12.66 5.79 15.64
N LEU A 260 11.60 6.12 14.89
CA LEU A 260 11.56 5.94 13.44
C LEU A 260 12.67 6.74 12.73
N SER A 261 12.87 7.98 13.11
CA SER A 261 13.92 8.82 12.51
C SER A 261 15.34 8.29 12.77
N ALA A 262 15.55 7.62 13.91
CA ALA A 262 16.82 6.97 14.20
C ALA A 262 17.06 5.75 13.31
N ILE A 263 16.02 4.95 13.05
CA ILE A 263 16.08 3.76 12.19
C ILE A 263 16.30 4.15 10.71
N TRP A 264 15.65 5.24 10.24
CA TRP A 264 15.77 5.68 8.84
C TRP A 264 17.06 6.42 8.52
N LYS A 265 17.92 6.59 9.53
CA LYS A 265 19.14 7.36 9.35
C LYS A 265 20.21 6.55 8.65
N ASN A 266 20.70 7.08 7.52
CA ASN A 266 21.90 6.53 6.87
C ASN A 266 23.17 6.97 7.62
N TYR A 267 23.86 6.02 8.21
CA TYR A 267 25.10 6.27 8.96
C TYR A 267 26.36 6.32 8.09
N CYS A 268 26.23 6.22 6.77
CA CYS A 268 27.33 6.37 5.82
C CYS A 268 27.54 7.84 5.41
N ILE A 269 26.55 8.69 5.63
CA ILE A 269 26.53 10.11 5.22
C ILE A 269 26.05 11.03 6.34
#